data_bc18c7900d18974dc5d967f20e816512
#
_entry.id   bc18c7900d18974dc5d967f20e816512
#
_cell.length_a   1.000
_cell.length_b   1.000
_cell.length_c   1.000
_cell.angle_alpha   90.00
_cell.angle_beta   90.00
_cell.angle_gamma   90.00
#
_symmetry.space_group_name_H-M   'P 1'
#
loop_
_entity.id
_entity.type
_entity.pdbx_description
1 polymer ?
#
loop_
_entity_poly.entity_id
_entity_poly.type
_entity_poly.pdbx_seq_one_letter_code
_entity_poly.pdbx_strand_id
1 'polypeptide(L)'
;MQPRDLSATSPYVPGRGIEEVARDLDLDPADLIKLSSNENPHGSSPKAVEAVHQQADDGLHIYPKASHTDLTEKLASRWDCTSEQIWVSPGADGAIDYLSRAMLEPGDRVLVPSPGFSYYRMSTRHHHGEITEYDLSKAEGFEQTPEMVLDAYDGERIVHVTSPHNPTGTEWTRAEIRTLLGEVDDETLVVVDEAYGEYSEQPSSIGLLDEYDNLAVLRTFSKAYGLAGLRIGYAAVPESWADAYARVNTPFAANEVACRAALAALDDDEHVEQSVDSAQWAREYMQRELDAPTFDSAANFVLADVGDAGRVAEASQRAGVIIRDCSSFGLPGCVRISCGTREETKTAVETLNGVLAEVTPT
;
A
#
# COMPACT_ATOMS: atom_id res chain seq x y z
N MET A 1 -21.54 3.25 30.11
CA MET A 1 -20.17 2.83 29.71
C MET A 1 -19.77 3.62 28.48
N GLN A 2 -18.58 4.16 28.43
CA GLN A 2 -18.03 4.89 27.28
C GLN A 2 -16.85 4.07 26.68
N PRO A 3 -16.58 4.14 25.37
CA PRO A 3 -15.34 3.65 24.81
C PRO A 3 -14.13 4.29 25.52
N ARG A 4 -12.96 3.64 25.44
CA ARG A 4 -11.72 4.30 25.87
C ARG A 4 -11.48 5.57 25.08
N ASP A 5 -10.64 6.46 25.59
CA ASP A 5 -10.24 7.66 24.83
C ASP A 5 -9.48 7.24 23.56
N LEU A 6 -10.02 7.63 22.41
CA LEU A 6 -9.45 7.40 21.09
C LEU A 6 -9.02 8.71 20.39
N SER A 7 -9.04 9.83 21.12
CA SER A 7 -8.75 11.16 20.56
C SER A 7 -7.34 11.28 19.96
N ALA A 8 -6.40 10.46 20.42
CA ALA A 8 -5.04 10.37 19.87
C ALA A 8 -4.95 9.63 18.51
N THR A 9 -6.04 8.97 18.09
CA THR A 9 -6.09 8.23 16.82
C THR A 9 -6.98 8.98 15.83
N SER A 10 -6.39 9.50 14.75
CA SER A 10 -7.17 10.12 13.68
C SER A 10 -7.93 9.06 12.88
N PRO A 11 -9.16 9.33 12.44
CA PRO A 11 -9.86 8.44 11.51
C PRO A 11 -9.07 8.26 10.21
N TYR A 12 -9.13 7.06 9.64
CA TYR A 12 -8.62 6.84 8.29
C TYR A 12 -9.44 7.65 7.27
N VAL A 13 -8.76 8.40 6.41
CA VAL A 13 -9.40 9.18 5.34
C VAL A 13 -9.21 8.41 4.04
N PRO A 14 -10.21 7.67 3.55
CA PRO A 14 -10.12 6.95 2.27
C PRO A 14 -10.15 7.91 1.08
N GLY A 15 -9.76 7.42 -0.10
CA GLY A 15 -10.13 8.07 -1.35
C GLY A 15 -11.65 8.02 -1.55
N ARG A 16 -12.22 9.04 -2.20
CA ARG A 16 -13.67 9.08 -2.47
C ARG A 16 -14.07 8.02 -3.51
N GLY A 17 -15.21 7.40 -3.28
CA GLY A 17 -15.81 6.44 -4.22
C GLY A 17 -16.51 7.14 -5.39
N ILE A 18 -16.57 6.48 -6.55
CA ILE A 18 -17.29 7.00 -7.75
C ILE A 18 -18.74 7.34 -7.43
N GLU A 19 -19.47 6.40 -6.81
CA GLU A 19 -20.90 6.57 -6.51
C GLU A 19 -21.16 7.70 -5.52
N GLU A 20 -20.24 7.92 -4.58
CA GLU A 20 -20.32 9.01 -3.61
C GLU A 20 -20.15 10.36 -4.30
N VAL A 21 -19.10 10.50 -5.13
CA VAL A 21 -18.83 11.73 -5.88
C VAL A 21 -19.94 12.01 -6.89
N ALA A 22 -20.40 11.00 -7.62
CA ALA A 22 -21.50 11.12 -8.58
C ALA A 22 -22.78 11.66 -7.92
N ARG A 23 -23.11 11.13 -6.73
CA ARG A 23 -24.30 11.58 -5.96
C ARG A 23 -24.16 13.01 -5.48
N ASP A 24 -22.98 13.39 -4.98
CA ASP A 24 -22.75 14.72 -4.43
C ASP A 24 -22.76 15.82 -5.51
N LEU A 25 -22.36 15.47 -6.73
CA LEU A 25 -22.22 16.41 -7.86
C LEU A 25 -23.35 16.29 -8.89
N ASP A 26 -24.31 15.38 -8.68
CA ASP A 26 -25.41 15.07 -9.63
C ASP A 26 -24.88 14.69 -11.04
N LEU A 27 -23.85 13.82 -11.06
CA LEU A 27 -23.20 13.31 -12.27
C LEU A 27 -23.55 11.83 -12.47
N ASP A 28 -23.41 11.34 -13.72
CA ASP A 28 -23.47 9.90 -14.01
C ASP A 28 -22.17 9.22 -13.53
N PRO A 29 -22.21 8.17 -12.70
CA PRO A 29 -21.03 7.41 -12.33
C PRO A 29 -20.19 6.92 -13.52
N ALA A 30 -20.82 6.66 -14.68
CA ALA A 30 -20.15 6.22 -15.89
C ALA A 30 -19.28 7.31 -16.56
N ASP A 31 -19.53 8.59 -16.25
CA ASP A 31 -18.78 9.73 -16.78
C ASP A 31 -17.56 10.07 -15.90
N LEU A 32 -17.35 9.34 -14.79
CA LEU A 32 -16.30 9.62 -13.83
C LEU A 32 -15.10 8.66 -13.98
N ILE A 33 -13.91 9.25 -14.05
CA ILE A 33 -12.63 8.53 -14.02
C ILE A 33 -12.07 8.59 -12.59
N LYS A 34 -11.89 7.43 -11.93
CA LYS A 34 -11.38 7.36 -10.56
C LYS A 34 -9.91 6.99 -10.53
N LEU A 35 -9.04 7.95 -10.25
CA LEU A 35 -7.60 7.78 -10.10
C LEU A 35 -7.11 8.18 -8.68
N SER A 36 -7.87 7.83 -7.64
CA SER A 36 -7.61 8.28 -6.26
C SER A 36 -7.14 7.18 -5.30
N SER A 37 -7.28 5.89 -5.65
CA SER A 37 -7.13 4.78 -4.69
C SER A 37 -6.06 3.75 -5.06
N ASN A 38 -5.27 3.99 -6.10
CA ASN A 38 -4.21 3.08 -6.58
C ASN A 38 -4.75 1.67 -6.87
N GLU A 39 -5.96 1.61 -7.41
CA GLU A 39 -6.59 0.37 -7.87
C GLU A 39 -6.02 -0.05 -9.23
N ASN A 40 -6.17 -1.31 -9.59
CA ASN A 40 -5.76 -1.82 -10.89
C ASN A 40 -6.78 -1.40 -11.97
N PRO A 41 -6.38 -0.64 -13.01
CA PRO A 41 -7.31 -0.19 -14.05
C PRO A 41 -7.82 -1.32 -14.94
N HIS A 42 -7.15 -2.48 -14.95
CA HIS A 42 -7.58 -3.67 -15.69
C HIS A 42 -8.52 -4.57 -14.90
N GLY A 43 -8.90 -4.18 -13.66
CA GLY A 43 -9.72 -4.96 -12.76
C GLY A 43 -8.97 -6.14 -12.14
N SER A 44 -9.71 -7.19 -11.79
CA SER A 44 -9.15 -8.40 -11.18
C SER A 44 -8.68 -9.38 -12.26
N SER A 45 -7.66 -10.19 -11.93
CA SER A 45 -7.25 -11.31 -12.77
C SER A 45 -8.44 -12.18 -13.18
N PRO A 46 -8.62 -12.51 -14.48
CA PRO A 46 -9.68 -13.40 -14.94
C PRO A 46 -9.67 -14.77 -14.24
N LYS A 47 -8.48 -15.32 -13.95
CA LYS A 47 -8.35 -16.58 -13.21
C LYS A 47 -8.84 -16.44 -11.77
N ALA A 48 -8.61 -15.31 -11.15
CA ALA A 48 -9.12 -15.01 -9.80
C ALA A 48 -10.65 -14.90 -9.80
N VAL A 49 -11.24 -14.23 -10.79
CA VAL A 49 -12.69 -14.10 -10.93
C VAL A 49 -13.35 -15.48 -11.11
N GLU A 50 -12.77 -16.36 -11.94
CA GLU A 50 -13.24 -17.73 -12.10
C GLU A 50 -13.18 -18.53 -10.80
N ALA A 51 -12.07 -18.40 -10.04
CA ALA A 51 -11.93 -19.07 -8.74
C ALA A 51 -12.96 -18.57 -7.71
N VAL A 52 -13.33 -17.29 -7.74
CA VAL A 52 -14.41 -16.72 -6.91
C VAL A 52 -15.75 -17.35 -7.24
N HIS A 53 -16.09 -17.49 -8.53
CA HIS A 53 -17.33 -18.12 -8.98
C HIS A 53 -17.39 -19.58 -8.53
N GLN A 54 -16.33 -20.36 -8.72
CA GLN A 54 -16.25 -21.75 -8.27
C GLN A 54 -16.44 -21.86 -6.75
N GLN A 55 -15.78 -21.02 -5.97
CA GLN A 55 -15.91 -21.04 -4.51
C GLN A 55 -17.32 -20.64 -4.04
N ALA A 56 -18.01 -19.76 -4.77
CA ALA A 56 -19.39 -19.41 -4.46
C ALA A 56 -20.34 -20.61 -4.63
N ASP A 57 -20.09 -21.48 -5.60
CA ASP A 57 -20.86 -22.70 -5.84
C ASP A 57 -20.51 -23.82 -4.84
N ASP A 58 -19.25 -23.92 -4.41
CA ASP A 58 -18.74 -24.97 -3.50
C ASP A 58 -19.18 -24.79 -2.04
N GLY A 59 -19.55 -23.58 -1.62
CA GLY A 59 -20.15 -23.35 -0.32
C GLY A 59 -19.51 -22.25 0.54
N LEU A 60 -20.19 -21.10 0.57
CA LEU A 60 -19.82 -19.95 1.39
C LEU A 60 -20.10 -20.14 2.90
N HIS A 61 -20.74 -21.24 3.28
CA HIS A 61 -21.14 -21.55 4.66
C HIS A 61 -20.09 -22.31 5.46
N ILE A 62 -18.96 -22.65 4.84
CA ILE A 62 -17.88 -23.43 5.44
C ILE A 62 -16.76 -22.45 5.85
N TYR A 63 -16.22 -22.62 7.06
CA TYR A 63 -15.04 -21.86 7.49
C TYR A 63 -13.84 -22.12 6.57
N PRO A 64 -13.01 -21.09 6.31
CA PRO A 64 -11.75 -21.29 5.59
C PRO A 64 -10.80 -22.20 6.37
N LYS A 65 -9.79 -22.74 5.68
CA LYS A 65 -8.71 -23.48 6.34
C LYS A 65 -7.97 -22.53 7.29
N ALA A 66 -7.84 -22.89 8.55
CA ALA A 66 -7.20 -22.03 9.56
C ALA A 66 -5.73 -21.72 9.26
N SER A 67 -5.03 -22.65 8.60
CA SER A 67 -3.62 -22.50 8.19
C SER A 67 -3.44 -21.85 6.81
N HIS A 68 -4.52 -21.68 6.02
CA HIS A 68 -4.43 -21.22 4.63
C HIS A 68 -3.40 -21.97 3.77
N THR A 69 -3.24 -23.28 4.03
CA THR A 69 -2.13 -24.13 3.56
C THR A 69 -1.85 -23.97 2.06
N ASP A 70 -2.88 -24.06 1.20
CA ASP A 70 -2.69 -23.99 -0.25
C ASP A 70 -2.04 -22.67 -0.68
N LEU A 71 -2.44 -21.54 -0.06
CA LEU A 71 -1.90 -20.22 -0.37
C LEU A 71 -0.50 -20.01 0.22
N THR A 72 -0.28 -20.45 1.48
CA THR A 72 1.05 -20.32 2.11
C THR A 72 2.10 -21.17 1.41
N GLU A 73 1.78 -22.41 1.00
CA GLU A 73 2.69 -23.26 0.21
C GLU A 73 3.02 -22.66 -1.17
N LYS A 74 2.03 -22.07 -1.84
CA LYS A 74 2.25 -21.41 -3.13
C LYS A 74 3.15 -20.18 -3.00
N LEU A 75 2.91 -19.35 -1.98
CA LEU A 75 3.73 -18.17 -1.69
C LEU A 75 5.14 -18.57 -1.27
N ALA A 76 5.28 -19.56 -0.41
CA ALA A 76 6.56 -20.11 0.01
C ALA A 76 7.40 -20.58 -1.20
N SER A 77 6.77 -21.32 -2.11
CA SER A 77 7.41 -21.75 -3.36
C SER A 77 7.81 -20.57 -4.26
N ARG A 78 7.00 -19.50 -4.32
CA ARG A 78 7.32 -18.31 -5.12
C ARG A 78 8.52 -17.53 -4.59
N TRP A 79 8.69 -17.50 -3.27
CA TRP A 79 9.72 -16.72 -2.59
C TRP A 79 10.94 -17.52 -2.14
N ASP A 80 10.96 -18.83 -2.41
CA ASP A 80 12.01 -19.76 -1.96
C ASP A 80 12.20 -19.73 -0.43
N CYS A 81 11.06 -19.80 0.28
CA CYS A 81 11.00 -19.80 1.75
C CYS A 81 10.07 -20.90 2.27
N THR A 82 9.84 -21.00 3.59
CA THR A 82 8.93 -21.99 4.19
C THR A 82 7.52 -21.42 4.37
N SER A 83 6.51 -22.31 4.47
CA SER A 83 5.12 -21.91 4.71
C SER A 83 4.95 -21.20 6.05
N GLU A 84 5.78 -21.54 7.03
CA GLU A 84 5.82 -20.97 8.37
C GLU A 84 6.26 -19.51 8.37
N GLN A 85 6.99 -19.08 7.35
CA GLN A 85 7.41 -17.68 7.16
C GLN A 85 6.30 -16.81 6.55
N ILE A 86 5.16 -17.38 6.12
CA ILE A 86 4.08 -16.63 5.48
C ILE A 86 2.90 -16.44 6.43
N TRP A 87 2.66 -15.22 6.82
CA TRP A 87 1.54 -14.79 7.67
C TRP A 87 0.42 -14.19 6.82
N VAL A 88 -0.53 -15.00 6.40
CA VAL A 88 -1.70 -14.54 5.60
C VAL A 88 -2.60 -13.65 6.45
N SER A 89 -3.11 -12.57 5.86
CA SER A 89 -3.87 -11.54 6.57
C SER A 89 -4.96 -10.89 5.70
N PRO A 90 -5.95 -10.24 6.32
CA PRO A 90 -6.97 -9.46 5.59
C PRO A 90 -6.38 -8.15 5.02
N GLY A 91 -5.63 -8.25 3.92
CA GLY A 91 -4.83 -7.17 3.34
C GLY A 91 -3.51 -6.94 4.10
N ALA A 92 -2.63 -6.08 3.58
CA ALA A 92 -1.41 -5.68 4.27
C ALA A 92 -1.71 -4.99 5.62
N ASP A 93 -2.84 -4.28 5.73
CA ASP A 93 -3.29 -3.65 6.98
C ASP A 93 -3.41 -4.67 8.11
N GLY A 94 -3.98 -5.84 7.82
CA GLY A 94 -4.07 -6.94 8.79
C GLY A 94 -2.71 -7.50 9.19
N ALA A 95 -1.74 -7.53 8.28
CA ALA A 95 -0.38 -7.93 8.59
C ALA A 95 0.32 -6.91 9.51
N ILE A 96 0.12 -5.61 9.28
CA ILE A 96 0.59 -4.54 10.18
C ILE A 96 0.03 -4.75 11.60
N ASP A 97 -1.26 -5.05 11.72
CA ASP A 97 -1.87 -5.32 13.03
C ASP A 97 -1.32 -6.58 13.70
N TYR A 98 -1.06 -7.64 12.93
CA TYR A 98 -0.48 -8.87 13.49
C TYR A 98 0.95 -8.64 13.98
N LEU A 99 1.78 -7.90 13.23
CA LEU A 99 3.12 -7.53 13.64
C LEU A 99 3.08 -6.62 14.88
N SER A 100 2.24 -5.59 14.88
CA SER A 100 2.06 -4.72 16.05
C SER A 100 1.62 -5.49 17.28
N ARG A 101 0.69 -6.47 17.12
CA ARG A 101 0.19 -7.33 18.20
C ARG A 101 1.25 -8.29 18.73
N ALA A 102 2.17 -8.74 17.85
CA ALA A 102 3.25 -9.64 18.22
C ALA A 102 4.42 -8.94 18.94
N MET A 103 4.67 -7.67 18.57
CA MET A 103 5.93 -7.00 18.91
C MET A 103 5.79 -5.86 19.92
N LEU A 104 4.61 -5.22 20.02
CA LEU A 104 4.44 -4.03 20.84
C LEU A 104 3.89 -4.34 22.25
N GLU A 105 4.58 -3.83 23.24
CA GLU A 105 4.06 -3.62 24.59
C GLU A 105 3.62 -2.15 24.75
N PRO A 106 2.73 -1.84 25.71
CA PRO A 106 2.29 -0.46 25.94
C PRO A 106 3.45 0.49 26.22
N GLY A 107 3.59 1.54 25.41
CA GLY A 107 4.64 2.56 25.52
C GLY A 107 5.84 2.30 24.63
N ASP A 108 5.91 1.17 23.93
CA ASP A 108 6.95 0.95 22.91
C ASP A 108 6.83 1.99 21.79
N ARG A 109 7.98 2.43 21.28
CA ARG A 109 8.06 3.41 20.20
C ARG A 109 8.12 2.73 18.84
N VAL A 110 7.47 3.37 17.85
CA VAL A 110 7.46 2.95 16.44
C VAL A 110 7.87 4.12 15.57
N LEU A 111 8.94 3.94 14.81
CA LEU A 111 9.44 4.94 13.85
C LEU A 111 8.75 4.76 12.51
N VAL A 112 8.13 5.85 12.00
CA VAL A 112 7.35 5.84 10.75
C VAL A 112 7.74 7.01 9.85
N PRO A 113 7.60 6.86 8.50
CA PRO A 113 7.85 7.96 7.56
C PRO A 113 6.81 9.08 7.69
N SER A 114 7.26 10.31 7.48
CA SER A 114 6.43 11.52 7.39
C SER A 114 6.84 12.34 6.14
N PRO A 115 5.98 12.47 5.10
CA PRO A 115 4.66 11.84 4.94
C PRO A 115 4.72 10.31 4.89
N GLY A 116 3.58 9.64 5.15
CA GLY A 116 3.53 8.19 5.08
C GLY A 116 2.12 7.61 5.21
N PHE A 117 2.01 6.31 5.02
CA PHE A 117 0.73 5.62 5.13
C PHE A 117 0.17 5.70 6.56
N SER A 118 -1.00 6.27 6.69
CA SER A 118 -1.58 6.62 8.01
C SER A 118 -1.87 5.40 8.91
N TYR A 119 -1.99 4.20 8.32
CA TYR A 119 -2.32 3.01 9.08
C TYR A 119 -1.19 2.56 10.02
N TYR A 120 0.08 2.85 9.71
CA TYR A 120 1.19 2.61 10.64
C TYR A 120 0.94 3.31 11.98
N ARG A 121 0.58 4.61 11.94
CA ARG A 121 0.26 5.39 13.14
C ARG A 121 -1.00 4.88 13.85
N MET A 122 -2.01 4.49 13.07
CA MET A 122 -3.27 3.97 13.63
C MET A 122 -3.05 2.66 14.35
N SER A 123 -2.38 1.68 13.73
CA SER A 123 -2.08 0.39 14.35
C SER A 123 -1.22 0.55 15.61
N THR A 124 -0.16 1.38 15.54
CA THR A 124 0.67 1.70 16.72
C THR A 124 -0.18 2.20 17.89
N ARG A 125 -1.07 3.18 17.66
CA ARG A 125 -1.96 3.71 18.70
C ARG A 125 -3.00 2.70 19.20
N HIS A 126 -3.51 1.83 18.32
CA HIS A 126 -4.43 0.76 18.71
C HIS A 126 -3.76 -0.23 19.66
N HIS A 127 -2.48 -0.48 19.50
CA HIS A 127 -1.66 -1.36 20.34
C HIS A 127 -0.91 -0.61 21.46
N HIS A 128 -1.34 0.62 21.80
CA HIS A 128 -0.81 1.43 22.90
C HIS A 128 0.65 1.86 22.75
N GLY A 129 1.21 1.80 21.53
CA GLY A 129 2.55 2.30 21.22
C GLY A 129 2.60 3.82 21.05
N GLU A 130 3.81 4.35 21.09
CA GLU A 130 4.14 5.74 20.81
C GLU A 130 4.75 5.87 19.41
N ILE A 131 4.56 7.03 18.77
CA ILE A 131 5.02 7.27 17.40
C ILE A 131 6.16 8.25 17.42
N THR A 132 7.25 7.88 16.76
CA THR A 132 8.32 8.75 16.31
C THR A 132 8.33 8.83 14.80
N GLU A 133 8.87 9.89 14.21
CA GLU A 133 8.80 10.13 12.78
C GLU A 133 10.17 10.46 12.20
N TYR A 134 10.45 9.99 10.99
CA TYR A 134 11.52 10.49 10.14
C TYR A 134 10.94 11.24 8.95
N ASP A 135 11.46 12.43 8.66
CA ASP A 135 10.88 13.34 7.68
C ASP A 135 11.44 13.09 6.28
N LEU A 136 10.57 12.92 5.30
CA LEU A 136 10.91 12.88 3.89
C LEU A 136 10.76 14.28 3.28
N SER A 137 11.88 14.85 2.84
CA SER A 137 11.95 16.23 2.34
C SER A 137 11.43 16.35 0.92
N LYS A 138 10.42 17.21 0.69
CA LYS A 138 9.95 17.56 -0.65
C LYS A 138 11.06 18.23 -1.49
N ALA A 139 11.95 19.00 -0.85
CA ALA A 139 13.05 19.68 -1.53
C ALA A 139 14.11 18.69 -2.07
N GLU A 140 14.16 17.50 -1.48
CA GLU A 140 15.04 16.39 -1.87
C GLU A 140 14.31 15.31 -2.67
N GLY A 141 13.12 15.64 -3.22
CA GLY A 141 12.33 14.68 -4.00
C GLY A 141 11.74 13.52 -3.21
N PHE A 142 11.67 13.64 -1.88
CA PHE A 142 11.24 12.58 -0.95
C PHE A 142 12.15 11.34 -1.00
N GLU A 143 13.41 11.52 -1.35
CA GLU A 143 14.41 10.45 -1.30
C GLU A 143 14.44 9.81 0.09
N GLN A 144 14.56 8.48 0.13
CA GLN A 144 14.65 7.70 1.36
C GLN A 144 16.06 7.11 1.45
N THR A 145 16.75 7.33 2.55
CA THR A 145 18.10 6.78 2.77
C THR A 145 18.22 6.14 4.15
N PRO A 146 19.13 5.17 4.34
CA PRO A 146 19.42 4.60 5.66
C PRO A 146 19.80 5.65 6.68
N GLU A 147 20.62 6.63 6.29
CA GLU A 147 21.11 7.70 7.16
C GLU A 147 19.95 8.54 7.73
N MET A 148 18.95 8.88 6.90
CA MET A 148 17.78 9.64 7.34
C MET A 148 16.98 8.89 8.42
N VAL A 149 16.80 7.57 8.26
CA VAL A 149 16.13 6.75 9.25
C VAL A 149 16.96 6.61 10.51
N LEU A 150 18.27 6.37 10.37
CA LEU A 150 19.20 6.19 11.49
C LEU A 150 19.41 7.48 12.29
N ASP A 151 19.35 8.65 11.67
CA ASP A 151 19.42 9.96 12.36
C ASP A 151 18.20 10.20 13.26
N ALA A 152 17.06 9.61 12.92
CA ALA A 152 15.84 9.70 13.72
C ALA A 152 15.67 8.53 14.70
N TYR A 153 16.38 7.43 14.48
CA TYR A 153 16.27 6.21 15.28
C TYR A 153 16.94 6.38 16.66
N ASP A 154 16.22 6.00 17.72
CA ASP A 154 16.68 6.05 19.11
C ASP A 154 16.22 4.80 19.87
N GLY A 155 16.39 3.61 19.26
CA GLY A 155 16.00 2.32 19.83
C GLY A 155 14.50 2.02 19.78
N GLU A 156 13.80 2.42 18.72
CA GLU A 156 12.40 2.08 18.49
C GLU A 156 12.21 0.57 18.33
N ARG A 157 11.08 0.05 18.82
CA ARG A 157 10.73 -1.37 18.74
C ARG A 157 10.41 -1.82 17.32
N ILE A 158 9.80 -0.93 16.53
CA ILE A 158 9.50 -1.16 15.11
C ILE A 158 9.93 0.07 14.31
N VAL A 159 10.55 -0.17 13.15
CA VAL A 159 10.84 0.84 12.11
C VAL A 159 10.09 0.44 10.85
N HIS A 160 9.18 1.30 10.37
CA HIS A 160 8.50 1.12 9.09
C HIS A 160 9.25 1.85 7.98
N VAL A 161 9.59 1.12 6.92
CA VAL A 161 10.03 1.67 5.63
C VAL A 161 9.10 1.17 4.54
N THR A 162 8.89 1.96 3.50
CA THR A 162 7.93 1.62 2.43
C THR A 162 8.62 1.71 1.07
N SER A 163 8.54 0.65 0.28
CA SER A 163 9.21 0.57 -1.03
C SER A 163 8.37 -0.22 -2.05
N PRO A 164 7.82 0.43 -3.07
CA PRO A 164 7.71 1.89 -3.30
C PRO A 164 6.85 2.62 -2.28
N HIS A 165 7.25 3.83 -1.93
CA HIS A 165 6.64 4.63 -0.88
C HIS A 165 5.31 5.26 -1.29
N ASN A 166 4.33 5.21 -0.42
CA ASN A 166 3.04 5.90 -0.58
C ASN A 166 2.95 7.06 0.44
N PRO A 167 2.86 8.32 -0.03
CA PRO A 167 2.33 8.76 -1.34
C PRO A 167 3.37 9.21 -2.36
N THR A 168 4.67 9.07 -2.16
CA THR A 168 5.68 9.76 -2.98
C THR A 168 6.14 8.96 -4.20
N GLY A 169 6.14 7.63 -4.13
CA GLY A 169 6.58 6.73 -5.20
C GLY A 169 8.06 6.34 -5.15
N THR A 170 8.85 6.95 -4.27
CA THR A 170 10.28 6.64 -4.09
C THR A 170 10.48 5.21 -3.57
N GLU A 171 11.63 4.60 -3.84
CA GLU A 171 11.89 3.23 -3.45
C GLU A 171 13.26 3.07 -2.79
N TRP A 172 13.41 1.99 -2.03
CA TRP A 172 14.66 1.54 -1.45
C TRP A 172 15.31 0.49 -2.34
N THR A 173 16.62 0.53 -2.43
CA THR A 173 17.38 -0.62 -2.94
C THR A 173 17.54 -1.68 -1.85
N ARG A 174 17.70 -2.95 -2.25
CA ARG A 174 17.99 -4.02 -1.28
C ARG A 174 19.30 -3.76 -0.50
N ALA A 175 20.26 -3.05 -1.08
CA ALA A 175 21.52 -2.69 -0.41
C ALA A 175 21.28 -1.69 0.73
N GLU A 176 20.42 -0.71 0.53
CA GLU A 176 20.04 0.26 1.56
C GLU A 176 19.26 -0.40 2.69
N ILE A 177 18.31 -1.30 2.37
CA ILE A 177 17.60 -2.10 3.38
C ILE A 177 18.60 -2.93 4.21
N ARG A 178 19.58 -3.56 3.55
CA ARG A 178 20.64 -4.31 4.25
C ARG A 178 21.48 -3.42 5.16
N THR A 179 21.80 -2.20 4.71
CA THR A 179 22.52 -1.22 5.53
C THR A 179 21.70 -0.85 6.77
N LEU A 180 20.41 -0.54 6.61
CA LEU A 180 19.54 -0.21 7.73
C LEU A 180 19.44 -1.37 8.75
N LEU A 181 19.23 -2.60 8.27
CA LEU A 181 19.16 -3.80 9.12
C LEU A 181 20.44 -4.08 9.89
N GLY A 182 21.59 -3.70 9.33
CA GLY A 182 22.90 -3.89 9.99
C GLY A 182 23.24 -2.84 11.04
N GLU A 183 22.52 -1.70 11.07
CA GLU A 183 22.81 -0.57 11.95
C GLU A 183 21.77 -0.38 13.07
N VAL A 184 20.55 -0.93 12.93
CA VAL A 184 19.57 -0.95 14.03
C VAL A 184 19.86 -2.07 15.02
N ASP A 185 19.33 -1.95 16.23
CA ASP A 185 19.47 -3.00 17.25
C ASP A 185 18.80 -4.32 16.80
N ASP A 186 19.38 -5.47 17.15
CA ASP A 186 18.85 -6.81 16.82
C ASP A 186 17.41 -7.02 17.34
N GLU A 187 16.99 -6.28 18.38
CA GLU A 187 15.63 -6.32 18.93
C GLU A 187 14.65 -5.35 18.24
N THR A 188 15.11 -4.53 17.30
CA THR A 188 14.29 -3.63 16.50
C THR A 188 13.80 -4.33 15.25
N LEU A 189 12.49 -4.46 15.10
CA LEU A 189 11.88 -4.99 13.89
C LEU A 189 11.88 -3.93 12.77
N VAL A 190 12.53 -4.21 11.64
CA VAL A 190 12.37 -3.44 10.40
C VAL A 190 11.24 -4.05 9.58
N VAL A 191 10.18 -3.28 9.34
CA VAL A 191 9.05 -3.66 8.48
C VAL A 191 9.19 -2.96 7.13
N VAL A 192 9.46 -3.73 6.08
CA VAL A 192 9.51 -3.25 4.69
C VAL A 192 8.14 -3.46 4.04
N ASP A 193 7.41 -2.38 3.80
CA ASP A 193 6.11 -2.44 3.13
C ASP A 193 6.31 -2.38 1.61
N GLU A 194 6.16 -3.52 0.96
CA GLU A 194 6.24 -3.71 -0.48
C GLU A 194 4.84 -3.85 -1.13
N ALA A 195 3.83 -3.12 -0.64
CA ALA A 195 2.48 -3.18 -1.21
C ALA A 195 2.43 -2.82 -2.71
N TYR A 196 3.45 -2.15 -3.22
CA TYR A 196 3.61 -1.79 -4.64
C TYR A 196 4.79 -2.50 -5.30
N GLY A 197 5.34 -3.52 -4.67
CA GLY A 197 6.59 -4.19 -5.08
C GLY A 197 6.53 -4.86 -6.44
N GLU A 198 5.35 -5.22 -6.99
CA GLU A 198 5.21 -5.74 -8.35
C GLU A 198 5.53 -4.69 -9.44
N TYR A 199 5.42 -3.40 -9.11
CA TYR A 199 5.70 -2.29 -10.04
C TYR A 199 7.15 -1.82 -10.01
N SER A 200 7.92 -2.25 -9.00
CA SER A 200 9.34 -1.93 -8.80
C SER A 200 10.25 -2.88 -9.58
N GLU A 201 11.35 -2.36 -10.09
CA GLU A 201 12.43 -3.17 -10.67
C GLU A 201 13.40 -3.71 -9.59
N GLN A 202 13.28 -3.22 -8.35
CA GLN A 202 14.10 -3.70 -7.24
C GLN A 202 13.67 -5.11 -6.82
N PRO A 203 14.63 -5.99 -6.52
CA PRO A 203 14.30 -7.30 -5.99
C PRO A 203 13.69 -7.18 -4.59
N SER A 204 12.66 -8.00 -4.29
CA SER A 204 12.01 -8.00 -2.98
C SER A 204 12.97 -8.24 -1.82
N SER A 205 12.74 -7.55 -0.71
CA SER A 205 13.47 -7.73 0.55
C SER A 205 13.18 -9.09 1.23
N ILE A 206 12.19 -9.84 0.77
CA ILE A 206 11.93 -11.22 1.25
C ILE A 206 13.20 -12.09 1.13
N GLY A 207 14.00 -11.89 0.07
CA GLY A 207 15.27 -12.61 -0.10
C GLY A 207 16.36 -12.26 0.93
N LEU A 208 16.07 -11.41 1.94
CA LEU A 208 16.96 -11.12 3.07
C LEU A 208 16.56 -11.85 4.36
N LEU A 209 15.42 -12.55 4.38
CA LEU A 209 14.92 -13.23 5.58
C LEU A 209 15.86 -14.33 6.10
N ASP A 210 16.66 -14.91 5.26
CA ASP A 210 17.67 -15.90 5.67
C ASP A 210 18.91 -15.27 6.34
N GLU A 211 19.08 -13.94 6.19
CA GLU A 211 20.22 -13.21 6.72
C GLU A 211 19.87 -12.44 8.00
N TYR A 212 18.56 -12.10 8.22
CA TYR A 212 18.12 -11.20 9.29
C TYR A 212 16.87 -11.70 10.02
N ASP A 213 17.00 -11.92 11.31
CA ASP A 213 15.92 -12.36 12.20
C ASP A 213 14.98 -11.20 12.65
N ASN A 214 15.31 -9.96 12.30
CA ASN A 214 14.58 -8.75 12.65
C ASN A 214 13.94 -8.03 11.45
N LEU A 215 13.65 -8.77 10.38
CA LEU A 215 13.00 -8.28 9.17
C LEU A 215 11.59 -8.86 9.01
N ALA A 216 10.62 -8.03 8.64
CA ALA A 216 9.34 -8.46 8.08
C ALA A 216 9.04 -7.71 6.78
N VAL A 217 8.51 -8.40 5.78
CA VAL A 217 8.16 -7.80 4.49
C VAL A 217 6.67 -7.94 4.24
N LEU A 218 5.98 -6.83 3.99
CA LEU A 218 4.54 -6.80 3.72
C LEU A 218 4.26 -6.87 2.23
N ARG A 219 3.26 -7.66 1.85
CA ARG A 219 2.78 -7.79 0.46
C ARG A 219 1.25 -7.79 0.43
N THR A 220 0.68 -7.41 -0.70
CA THR A 220 -0.79 -7.37 -0.88
C THR A 220 -1.20 -7.83 -2.27
N PHE A 221 -2.39 -8.42 -2.38
CA PHE A 221 -3.04 -8.69 -3.65
C PHE A 221 -3.95 -7.53 -4.13
N SER A 222 -4.00 -6.43 -3.36
CA SER A 222 -4.89 -5.31 -3.65
C SER A 222 -4.48 -4.49 -4.87
N LYS A 223 -3.20 -4.53 -5.31
CA LYS A 223 -2.64 -3.64 -6.32
C LYS A 223 -2.49 -4.35 -7.67
N ALA A 224 -1.34 -4.88 -8.01
CA ALA A 224 -1.08 -5.50 -9.31
C ALA A 224 -2.02 -6.66 -9.65
N TYR A 225 -2.45 -7.43 -8.64
CA TYR A 225 -3.39 -8.53 -8.81
C TYR A 225 -4.87 -8.10 -8.91
N GLY A 226 -5.20 -6.83 -8.62
CA GLY A 226 -6.55 -6.29 -8.73
C GLY A 226 -7.57 -6.82 -7.71
N LEU A 227 -7.14 -7.32 -6.54
CA LEU A 227 -8.00 -7.95 -5.54
C LEU A 227 -8.30 -7.06 -4.32
N ALA A 228 -8.29 -5.73 -4.49
CA ALA A 228 -8.49 -4.77 -3.40
C ALA A 228 -9.78 -5.03 -2.58
N GLY A 229 -10.88 -5.40 -3.25
CA GLY A 229 -12.18 -5.69 -2.63
C GLY A 229 -12.21 -6.98 -1.81
N LEU A 230 -11.29 -7.92 -2.05
CA LEU A 230 -11.25 -9.21 -1.36
C LEU A 230 -10.48 -9.18 -0.03
N ARG A 231 -9.72 -8.10 0.22
CA ARG A 231 -8.97 -7.92 1.46
C ARG A 231 -8.02 -9.09 1.75
N ILE A 232 -7.05 -9.33 0.91
CA ILE A 232 -6.05 -10.39 1.05
C ILE A 232 -4.62 -9.83 0.88
N GLY A 233 -3.73 -10.24 1.77
CA GLY A 233 -2.31 -9.89 1.79
C GLY A 233 -1.56 -10.80 2.74
N TYR A 234 -0.28 -10.54 2.95
CA TYR A 234 0.55 -11.33 3.86
C TYR A 234 1.78 -10.54 4.32
N ALA A 235 2.37 -11.01 5.44
CA ALA A 235 3.75 -10.71 5.79
C ALA A 235 4.63 -11.94 5.52
N ALA A 236 5.84 -11.71 5.03
CA ALA A 236 6.92 -12.69 5.07
C ALA A 236 7.84 -12.34 6.24
N VAL A 237 8.11 -13.31 7.11
CA VAL A 237 8.76 -13.11 8.41
C VAL A 237 9.82 -14.20 8.67
N PRO A 238 10.70 -14.06 9.67
CA PRO A 238 11.62 -15.13 10.06
C PRO A 238 10.89 -16.42 10.44
N GLU A 239 11.46 -17.58 10.10
CA GLU A 239 10.88 -18.91 10.40
C GLU A 239 10.71 -19.13 11.92
N SER A 240 11.59 -18.55 12.72
CA SER A 240 11.52 -18.60 14.20
C SER A 240 10.22 -18.00 14.78
N TRP A 241 9.42 -17.26 13.98
CA TRP A 241 8.16 -16.65 14.41
C TRP A 241 6.91 -17.47 14.08
N ALA A 242 7.06 -18.68 13.57
CA ALA A 242 5.94 -19.57 13.19
C ALA A 242 4.87 -19.69 14.29
N ASP A 243 5.30 -19.94 15.54
CA ASP A 243 4.41 -20.04 16.70
C ASP A 243 3.70 -18.73 17.07
N ALA A 244 4.28 -17.58 16.73
CA ALA A 244 3.70 -16.28 17.02
C ALA A 244 2.46 -16.02 16.16
N TYR A 245 2.47 -16.38 14.88
CA TYR A 245 1.31 -16.23 14.01
C TYR A 245 0.05 -16.88 14.55
N ALA A 246 0.16 -18.13 15.01
CA ALA A 246 -0.98 -18.86 15.57
C ALA A 246 -1.61 -18.17 16.81
N ARG A 247 -0.84 -17.30 17.49
CA ARG A 247 -1.28 -16.57 18.68
C ARG A 247 -1.85 -15.19 18.40
N VAL A 248 -1.37 -14.54 17.32
CA VAL A 248 -1.72 -13.14 17.02
C VAL A 248 -2.73 -12.99 15.89
N ASN A 249 -2.87 -13.97 15.00
CA ASN A 249 -3.82 -13.87 13.90
C ASN A 249 -5.27 -13.80 14.43
N THR A 250 -6.12 -13.12 13.69
CA THR A 250 -7.57 -13.17 13.95
C THR A 250 -8.12 -14.45 13.32
N PRO A 251 -8.74 -15.36 14.10
CA PRO A 251 -9.22 -16.62 13.57
C PRO A 251 -10.11 -16.45 12.33
N PHE A 252 -9.77 -17.14 11.25
CA PHE A 252 -10.51 -17.14 9.99
C PHE A 252 -10.69 -15.76 9.33
N ALA A 253 -9.82 -14.77 9.62
CA ALA A 253 -9.97 -13.41 9.11
C ALA A 253 -9.74 -13.30 7.59
N ALA A 254 -8.79 -14.06 7.03
CA ALA A 254 -8.68 -14.22 5.59
C ALA A 254 -9.70 -15.26 5.12
N ASN A 255 -10.70 -14.81 4.34
CA ASN A 255 -11.81 -15.66 3.90
C ASN A 255 -11.38 -16.59 2.75
N GLU A 256 -12.08 -17.73 2.58
CA GLU A 256 -11.74 -18.74 1.57
C GLU A 256 -11.85 -18.19 0.14
N VAL A 257 -12.82 -17.34 -0.14
CA VAL A 257 -12.99 -16.71 -1.47
C VAL A 257 -11.75 -15.89 -1.83
N ALA A 258 -11.25 -15.09 -0.88
CA ALA A 258 -10.05 -14.30 -1.07
C ALA A 258 -8.79 -15.17 -1.25
N CYS A 259 -8.66 -16.23 -0.46
CA CYS A 259 -7.52 -17.15 -0.56
C CYS A 259 -7.51 -17.89 -1.91
N ARG A 260 -8.67 -18.36 -2.40
CA ARG A 260 -8.81 -19.00 -3.72
C ARG A 260 -8.51 -18.04 -4.85
N ALA A 261 -9.03 -16.82 -4.78
CA ALA A 261 -8.75 -15.79 -5.76
C ALA A 261 -7.25 -15.42 -5.80
N ALA A 262 -6.61 -15.26 -4.64
CA ALA A 262 -5.18 -14.98 -4.55
C ALA A 262 -4.34 -16.13 -5.13
N LEU A 263 -4.69 -17.37 -4.80
CA LEU A 263 -4.02 -18.56 -5.32
C LEU A 263 -4.09 -18.63 -6.86
N ALA A 264 -5.26 -18.35 -7.44
CA ALA A 264 -5.43 -18.32 -8.89
C ALA A 264 -4.74 -17.13 -9.55
N ALA A 265 -4.72 -15.96 -8.89
CA ALA A 265 -4.04 -14.76 -9.38
C ALA A 265 -2.51 -14.95 -9.45
N LEU A 266 -1.93 -15.75 -8.55
CA LEU A 266 -0.50 -16.10 -8.58
C LEU A 266 -0.10 -16.91 -9.82
N ASP A 267 -1.04 -17.52 -10.52
CA ASP A 267 -0.83 -18.24 -11.78
C ASP A 267 -1.17 -17.40 -13.03
N ASP A 268 -1.42 -16.09 -12.84
CA ASP A 268 -1.82 -15.17 -13.92
C ASP A 268 -0.77 -14.06 -14.13
N ASP A 269 0.45 -14.48 -14.48
CA ASP A 269 1.57 -13.56 -14.69
C ASP A 269 1.26 -12.54 -15.81
N GLU A 270 0.52 -12.93 -16.86
CA GLU A 270 0.13 -12.03 -17.97
C GLU A 270 -0.70 -10.84 -17.48
N HIS A 271 -1.63 -11.05 -16.53
CA HIS A 271 -2.42 -9.97 -15.94
C HIS A 271 -1.55 -9.02 -15.10
N VAL A 272 -0.59 -9.56 -14.33
CA VAL A 272 0.35 -8.75 -13.54
C VAL A 272 1.27 -7.95 -14.47
N GLU A 273 1.85 -8.57 -15.50
CA GLU A 273 2.68 -7.90 -16.51
C GLU A 273 1.91 -6.76 -17.20
N GLN A 274 0.66 -7.01 -17.62
CA GLN A 274 -0.19 -5.97 -18.20
C GLN A 274 -0.40 -4.78 -17.25
N SER A 275 -0.58 -5.06 -15.95
CA SER A 275 -0.74 -4.02 -14.92
C SER A 275 0.52 -3.20 -14.75
N VAL A 276 1.69 -3.85 -14.73
CA VAL A 276 3.00 -3.22 -14.59
C VAL A 276 3.30 -2.35 -15.81
N ASP A 277 3.14 -2.88 -17.03
CA ASP A 277 3.38 -2.15 -18.28
C ASP A 277 2.47 -0.92 -18.41
N SER A 278 1.20 -1.07 -18.04
CA SER A 278 0.26 0.06 -18.01
C SER A 278 0.67 1.14 -17.02
N ALA A 279 1.10 0.75 -15.84
CA ALA A 279 1.55 1.69 -14.81
C ALA A 279 2.82 2.41 -15.24
N GLN A 280 3.79 1.72 -15.81
CA GLN A 280 5.01 2.32 -16.34
C GLN A 280 4.67 3.35 -17.41
N TRP A 281 3.88 2.97 -18.41
CA TRP A 281 3.46 3.88 -19.46
C TRP A 281 2.71 5.11 -18.91
N ALA A 282 1.81 4.91 -17.95
CA ALA A 282 1.01 5.99 -17.37
C ALA A 282 1.88 6.98 -16.58
N ARG A 283 2.86 6.49 -15.81
CA ARG A 283 3.84 7.35 -15.10
C ARG A 283 4.62 8.21 -16.08
N GLU A 284 5.23 7.58 -17.10
CA GLU A 284 6.01 8.31 -18.14
C GLU A 284 5.15 9.35 -18.86
N TYR A 285 3.89 9.03 -19.16
CA TYR A 285 2.95 9.94 -19.80
C TYR A 285 2.61 11.12 -18.89
N MET A 286 2.23 10.87 -17.63
CA MET A 286 1.90 11.92 -16.65
C MET A 286 3.10 12.84 -16.39
N GLN A 287 4.30 12.30 -16.20
CA GLN A 287 5.53 13.07 -15.98
C GLN A 287 5.88 13.98 -17.15
N ARG A 288 5.56 13.58 -18.38
CA ARG A 288 5.86 14.36 -19.57
C ARG A 288 4.78 15.39 -19.92
N GLU A 289 3.52 15.06 -19.71
CA GLU A 289 2.38 15.82 -20.25
C GLU A 289 1.59 16.63 -19.22
N LEU A 290 1.80 16.42 -17.92
CA LEU A 290 1.11 17.18 -16.89
C LEU A 290 1.77 18.55 -16.68
N ASP A 291 0.97 19.61 -16.71
CA ASP A 291 1.41 21.00 -16.50
C ASP A 291 1.65 21.33 -15.00
N ALA A 292 2.26 20.41 -14.28
CA ALA A 292 2.68 20.56 -12.88
C ALA A 292 3.95 19.77 -12.61
N PRO A 293 4.83 20.20 -11.70
CA PRO A 293 5.97 19.39 -11.27
C PRO A 293 5.52 18.05 -10.70
N THR A 294 6.13 16.98 -11.18
CA THR A 294 5.88 15.61 -10.72
C THR A 294 7.12 15.03 -10.05
N PHE A 295 6.93 14.04 -9.19
CA PHE A 295 8.01 13.28 -8.55
C PHE A 295 8.17 11.91 -9.19
N ASP A 296 9.39 11.38 -9.21
CA ASP A 296 9.66 10.03 -9.70
C ASP A 296 8.93 8.99 -8.87
N SER A 297 8.43 7.96 -9.54
CA SER A 297 7.63 6.93 -8.89
C SER A 297 7.90 5.55 -9.47
N ALA A 298 8.11 4.58 -8.60
CA ALA A 298 8.16 3.16 -8.92
C ALA A 298 6.83 2.43 -8.58
N ALA A 299 5.78 3.17 -8.18
CA ALA A 299 4.47 2.62 -7.85
C ALA A 299 3.47 2.74 -9.02
N ASN A 300 2.19 2.41 -8.79
CA ASN A 300 1.11 2.61 -9.77
C ASN A 300 0.41 3.98 -9.63
N PHE A 301 1.16 5.02 -9.33
CA PHE A 301 0.69 6.40 -9.22
C PHE A 301 1.84 7.40 -9.42
N VAL A 302 1.49 8.67 -9.60
CA VAL A 302 2.42 9.80 -9.60
C VAL A 302 1.97 10.81 -8.55
N LEU A 303 2.91 11.38 -7.81
CA LEU A 303 2.70 12.56 -6.95
C LEU A 303 3.01 13.81 -7.76
N ALA A 304 2.12 14.81 -7.74
CA ALA A 304 2.30 16.09 -8.43
C ALA A 304 2.14 17.26 -7.46
N ASP A 305 3.01 18.27 -7.60
CA ASP A 305 2.94 19.54 -6.86
C ASP A 305 2.04 20.54 -7.61
N VAL A 306 0.87 20.78 -7.09
CA VAL A 306 -0.16 21.64 -7.71
C VAL A 306 -0.44 22.93 -6.92
N GLY A 307 0.33 23.15 -5.84
CA GLY A 307 0.21 24.31 -4.96
C GLY A 307 -0.97 24.26 -3.97
N ASP A 308 -2.19 24.02 -4.43
CA ASP A 308 -3.41 23.88 -3.61
C ASP A 308 -4.14 22.59 -3.98
N ALA A 309 -3.77 21.49 -3.28
CA ALA A 309 -4.30 20.17 -3.56
C ALA A 309 -5.82 20.07 -3.41
N GLY A 310 -6.36 20.71 -2.37
CA GLY A 310 -7.80 20.68 -2.10
C GLY A 310 -8.61 21.31 -3.21
N ARG A 311 -8.19 22.50 -3.66
CA ARG A 311 -8.87 23.23 -4.74
C ARG A 311 -8.76 22.52 -6.07
N VAL A 312 -7.58 21.99 -6.41
CA VAL A 312 -7.36 21.24 -7.64
C VAL A 312 -8.18 19.94 -7.64
N ALA A 313 -8.15 19.17 -6.53
CA ALA A 313 -8.93 17.95 -6.43
C ALA A 313 -10.44 18.17 -6.54
N GLU A 314 -10.96 19.24 -5.90
CA GLU A 314 -12.38 19.60 -6.01
C GLU A 314 -12.78 20.02 -7.43
N ALA A 315 -11.97 20.84 -8.09
CA ALA A 315 -12.21 21.26 -9.47
C ALA A 315 -12.12 20.07 -10.46
N SER A 316 -11.14 19.20 -10.26
CA SER A 316 -10.96 17.97 -11.03
C SER A 316 -12.17 17.03 -10.93
N GLN A 317 -12.73 16.84 -9.71
CA GLN A 317 -13.94 16.04 -9.50
C GLN A 317 -15.15 16.60 -10.28
N ARG A 318 -15.33 17.93 -10.30
CA ARG A 318 -16.39 18.58 -11.09
C ARG A 318 -16.19 18.41 -12.58
N ALA A 319 -14.94 18.26 -13.03
CA ALA A 319 -14.59 18.01 -14.41
C ALA A 319 -14.56 16.50 -14.77
N GLY A 320 -14.99 15.61 -13.86
CA GLY A 320 -15.14 14.19 -14.10
C GLY A 320 -13.93 13.31 -13.72
N VAL A 321 -12.89 13.88 -13.10
CA VAL A 321 -11.69 13.13 -12.72
C VAL A 321 -11.46 13.18 -11.21
N ILE A 322 -11.46 12.02 -10.55
CA ILE A 322 -11.28 11.89 -9.09
C ILE A 322 -9.82 11.53 -8.80
N ILE A 323 -9.08 12.47 -8.23
CA ILE A 323 -7.70 12.28 -7.78
C ILE A 323 -7.59 12.36 -6.25
N ARG A 324 -6.43 12.04 -5.70
CA ARG A 324 -6.20 12.06 -4.26
C ARG A 324 -5.56 13.38 -3.81
N ASP A 325 -6.27 14.16 -3.01
CA ASP A 325 -5.70 15.24 -2.21
C ASP A 325 -4.80 14.64 -1.12
N CYS A 326 -3.52 15.04 -1.10
CA CYS A 326 -2.52 14.55 -0.16
C CYS A 326 -2.38 15.38 1.12
N SER A 327 -3.29 16.31 1.40
CA SER A 327 -3.28 17.10 2.64
C SER A 327 -3.34 16.22 3.89
N SER A 328 -4.08 15.10 3.84
CA SER A 328 -4.15 14.13 4.94
C SER A 328 -2.86 13.33 5.17
N PHE A 329 -1.90 13.39 4.24
CA PHE A 329 -0.55 12.86 4.38
C PHE A 329 0.46 13.92 4.88
N GLY A 330 0.02 15.15 5.12
CA GLY A 330 0.90 16.27 5.44
C GLY A 330 1.42 17.04 4.22
N LEU A 331 0.85 16.81 3.04
CA LEU A 331 1.25 17.41 1.76
C LEU A 331 0.12 18.25 1.12
N PRO A 332 -0.27 19.39 1.72
CA PRO A 332 -1.43 20.18 1.26
C PRO A 332 -1.25 20.81 -0.13
N GLY A 333 -0.03 20.85 -0.67
CA GLY A 333 0.26 21.32 -2.03
C GLY A 333 0.29 20.23 -3.08
N CYS A 334 0.14 18.94 -2.70
CA CYS A 334 0.34 17.83 -3.60
C CYS A 334 -0.93 17.00 -3.80
N VAL A 335 -1.10 16.50 -5.02
CA VAL A 335 -2.10 15.50 -5.37
C VAL A 335 -1.41 14.21 -5.81
N ARG A 336 -2.01 13.05 -5.52
CA ARG A 336 -1.56 11.76 -6.03
C ARG A 336 -2.57 11.27 -7.08
N ILE A 337 -2.05 10.91 -8.25
CA ILE A 337 -2.82 10.48 -9.41
C ILE A 337 -2.48 9.02 -9.66
N SER A 338 -3.45 8.12 -9.51
CA SER A 338 -3.26 6.69 -9.82
C SER A 338 -3.09 6.48 -11.33
N CYS A 339 -2.33 5.46 -11.70
CA CYS A 339 -2.21 5.04 -13.09
C CYS A 339 -3.51 4.38 -13.54
N GLY A 340 -4.17 4.94 -14.54
CA GLY A 340 -5.32 4.39 -15.23
C GLY A 340 -4.92 3.59 -16.47
N THR A 341 -5.91 3.14 -17.24
CA THR A 341 -5.69 2.70 -18.61
C THR A 341 -5.09 3.85 -19.45
N ARG A 342 -4.58 3.54 -20.63
CA ARG A 342 -4.02 4.59 -21.52
C ARG A 342 -5.04 5.68 -21.85
N GLU A 343 -6.30 5.33 -22.02
CA GLU A 343 -7.39 6.25 -22.31
C GLU A 343 -7.73 7.11 -21.10
N GLU A 344 -7.96 6.48 -19.94
CA GLU A 344 -8.24 7.19 -18.70
C GLU A 344 -7.11 8.15 -18.30
N THR A 345 -5.85 7.70 -18.43
CA THR A 345 -4.68 8.54 -18.10
C THR A 345 -4.59 9.77 -19.01
N LYS A 346 -4.82 9.62 -20.33
CA LYS A 346 -4.81 10.75 -21.26
C LYS A 346 -5.92 11.75 -20.93
N THR A 347 -7.15 11.26 -20.78
CA THR A 347 -8.31 12.11 -20.44
C THR A 347 -8.09 12.83 -19.10
N ALA A 348 -7.53 12.12 -18.11
CA ALA A 348 -7.22 12.72 -16.82
C ALA A 348 -6.17 13.83 -16.91
N VAL A 349 -5.10 13.63 -17.66
CA VAL A 349 -4.05 14.65 -17.85
C VAL A 349 -4.60 15.88 -18.58
N GLU A 350 -5.37 15.69 -19.67
CA GLU A 350 -6.02 16.81 -20.38
C GLU A 350 -6.95 17.60 -19.45
N THR A 351 -7.78 16.90 -18.66
CA THR A 351 -8.69 17.53 -17.71
C THR A 351 -7.92 18.29 -16.63
N LEU A 352 -6.88 17.66 -16.05
CA LEU A 352 -6.08 18.28 -15.01
C LEU A 352 -5.32 19.52 -15.51
N ASN A 353 -4.77 19.50 -16.71
CA ASN A 353 -4.11 20.66 -17.31
C ASN A 353 -5.10 21.84 -17.48
N GLY A 354 -6.34 21.55 -17.92
CA GLY A 354 -7.41 22.55 -17.96
C GLY A 354 -7.72 23.14 -16.58
N VAL A 355 -7.86 22.28 -15.56
CA VAL A 355 -8.10 22.70 -14.18
C VAL A 355 -6.93 23.52 -13.63
N LEU A 356 -5.69 23.11 -13.87
CA LEU A 356 -4.49 23.85 -13.43
C LEU A 356 -4.42 25.25 -14.03
N ALA A 357 -4.75 25.39 -15.31
CA ALA A 357 -4.79 26.70 -15.99
C ALA A 357 -5.85 27.65 -15.39
N GLU A 358 -6.97 27.11 -14.85
CA GLU A 358 -8.06 27.91 -14.25
C GLU A 358 -7.79 28.23 -12.79
N VAL A 359 -7.16 27.30 -12.04
CA VAL A 359 -7.01 27.36 -10.57
C VAL A 359 -5.75 28.10 -10.16
N THR A 360 -4.68 28.07 -10.97
CA THR A 360 -3.42 28.78 -10.71
C THR A 360 -3.46 30.16 -11.38
N PRO A 361 -3.71 31.26 -10.67
CA PRO A 361 -3.61 32.59 -11.28
C PRO A 361 -2.15 32.87 -11.68
N THR A 362 -1.95 33.23 -12.92
CA THR A 362 -0.67 33.78 -13.46
C THR A 362 -0.15 34.97 -12.64
#